data_74fe7e77c662833a172a43fee772d907
#
_entry.id   74fe7e77c662833a172a43fee772d907
#
_cell.length_a   1.000
_cell.length_b   1.000
_cell.length_c   1.000
_cell.angle_alpha   90.00
_cell.angle_beta   90.00
_cell.angle_gamma   90.00
#
_symmetry.space_group_name_H-M   'P 1'
#
loop_
_entity.id
_entity.type
_entity.pdbx_description
1 polymer ?
#
loop_
_entity_poly.entity_id
_entity_poly.type
_entity_poly.pdbx_seq_one_letter_code
_entity_poly.pdbx_strand_id
1 'polypeptide(L)'
;MSNPFLEFLRPHKSVPHTPWTATSRWDLTPLRTSVLFFGLFIFGLGDSLLIQSQIGNAPWSVLAQGISNRLDITMGWSTFGISTLVLLLWIPLKEKPGFGTVSNIALIAIAIQVGVTIFPVQDSYVSGIAYCLVGIAMVGVGSSLYITCGLGPGPRDGLMTALHLKTGVRIGRVRLGIEGTVLVAGWIL
;
A
#
# COMPACT_ATOMS: atom_id res chain seq x y z
N MET A 1 -11.25 31.20 19.39
CA MET A 1 -11.87 30.77 18.13
C MET A 1 -10.87 29.87 17.43
N SER A 2 -11.13 28.56 17.34
CA SER A 2 -10.27 27.63 16.62
C SER A 2 -10.35 27.92 15.12
N ASN A 3 -9.21 28.01 14.46
CA ASN A 3 -9.18 28.24 13.02
C ASN A 3 -9.63 26.95 12.31
N PRO A 4 -10.77 26.97 11.54
CA PRO A 4 -11.32 25.77 10.91
C PRO A 4 -10.33 25.07 9.98
N PHE A 5 -9.35 25.79 9.42
CA PHE A 5 -8.27 25.22 8.62
C PHE A 5 -7.30 24.37 9.46
N LEU A 6 -7.02 24.77 10.70
CA LEU A 6 -6.17 23.99 11.60
C LEU A 6 -6.88 22.74 12.14
N GLU A 7 -8.21 22.75 12.26
CA GLU A 7 -9.00 21.55 12.62
C GLU A 7 -9.01 20.53 11.48
N PHE A 8 -9.09 20.97 10.24
CA PHE A 8 -9.00 20.09 9.08
C PHE A 8 -7.64 19.35 8.99
N LEU A 9 -6.55 20.01 9.43
CA LEU A 9 -5.20 19.42 9.43
C LEU A 9 -4.93 18.51 10.64
N ARG A 10 -5.82 18.45 11.64
CA ARG A 10 -5.64 17.54 12.78
C ARG A 10 -5.88 16.11 12.37
N PRO A 11 -4.95 15.18 12.69
CA PRO A 11 -5.14 13.77 12.40
C PRO A 11 -6.36 13.23 13.16
N HIS A 12 -7.31 12.65 12.44
CA HIS A 12 -8.44 11.98 13.04
C HIS A 12 -7.98 10.70 13.73
N LYS A 13 -8.52 10.42 14.92
CA LYS A 13 -8.18 9.21 15.71
C LYS A 13 -8.90 7.95 15.23
N SER A 14 -9.89 8.09 14.36
CA SER A 14 -10.69 6.99 13.82
C SER A 14 -10.87 7.15 12.32
N VAL A 15 -11.02 6.03 11.63
CA VAL A 15 -11.38 6.02 10.20
C VAL A 15 -12.82 6.53 10.06
N PRO A 16 -13.11 7.48 9.16
CA PRO A 16 -14.46 7.99 8.96
C PRO A 16 -15.39 6.89 8.46
N HIS A 17 -16.61 6.86 9.01
CA HIS A 17 -17.66 5.97 8.52
C HIS A 17 -18.20 6.48 7.19
N THR A 18 -18.20 5.61 6.20
CA THR A 18 -18.74 5.86 4.85
C THR A 18 -19.90 4.92 4.57
N PRO A 19 -20.74 5.19 3.54
CA PRO A 19 -21.85 4.30 3.17
C PRO A 19 -21.43 2.87 2.81
N TRP A 20 -20.16 2.68 2.48
CA TRP A 20 -19.57 1.38 2.13
C TRP A 20 -18.72 0.75 3.24
N THR A 21 -18.67 1.34 4.45
CA THR A 21 -17.94 0.76 5.57
C THR A 21 -18.59 -0.56 6.01
N ALA A 22 -17.79 -1.63 6.09
CA ALA A 22 -18.22 -2.94 6.50
C ALA A 22 -18.34 -3.06 8.02
N THR A 23 -19.29 -3.88 8.49
CA THR A 23 -19.45 -4.22 9.91
C THR A 23 -18.49 -5.32 10.38
N SER A 24 -18.00 -6.13 9.44
CA SER A 24 -16.98 -7.16 9.70
C SER A 24 -16.01 -7.28 8.52
N ARG A 25 -14.83 -7.89 8.76
CA ARG A 25 -13.78 -8.04 7.72
C ARG A 25 -14.19 -8.91 6.53
N TRP A 26 -15.35 -9.60 6.59
CA TRP A 26 -15.90 -10.49 5.56
C TRP A 26 -17.34 -10.11 5.17
N ASP A 27 -17.81 -8.92 5.55
CA ASP A 27 -19.13 -8.42 5.19
C ASP A 27 -19.11 -7.82 3.78
N LEU A 28 -19.37 -8.69 2.80
CA LEU A 28 -19.28 -8.36 1.37
C LEU A 28 -20.62 -7.88 0.83
N THR A 29 -20.62 -6.72 0.22
CA THR A 29 -21.71 -6.23 -0.64
C THR A 29 -21.14 -5.80 -1.98
N PRO A 30 -21.93 -5.82 -3.07
CA PRO A 30 -21.43 -5.41 -4.39
C PRO A 30 -20.78 -4.01 -4.38
N LEU A 31 -21.40 -3.06 -3.69
CA LEU A 31 -20.84 -1.70 -3.56
C LEU A 31 -19.49 -1.69 -2.87
N ARG A 32 -19.35 -2.37 -1.72
CA ARG A 32 -18.09 -2.42 -0.95
C ARG A 32 -16.98 -3.09 -1.74
N THR A 33 -17.30 -4.22 -2.38
CA THR A 33 -16.34 -4.95 -3.20
C THR A 33 -15.87 -4.13 -4.39
N SER A 34 -16.79 -3.40 -5.05
CA SER A 34 -16.42 -2.52 -6.17
C SER A 34 -15.54 -1.35 -5.71
N VAL A 35 -15.89 -0.69 -4.60
CA VAL A 35 -15.07 0.40 -4.04
C VAL A 35 -13.70 -0.10 -3.60
N LEU A 36 -13.64 -1.26 -2.94
CA LEU A 36 -12.38 -1.90 -2.55
C LEU A 36 -11.50 -2.18 -3.77
N PHE A 37 -12.04 -2.84 -4.78
CA PHE A 37 -11.29 -3.25 -5.98
C PHE A 37 -10.80 -2.03 -6.76
N PHE A 38 -11.66 -1.04 -6.94
CA PHE A 38 -11.30 0.22 -7.59
C PHE A 38 -10.21 0.96 -6.80
N GLY A 39 -10.33 1.06 -5.47
CA GLY A 39 -9.33 1.69 -4.61
C GLY A 39 -7.98 0.99 -4.68
N LEU A 40 -7.96 -0.35 -4.59
CA LEU A 40 -6.72 -1.14 -4.67
C LEU A 40 -6.08 -1.06 -6.06
N PHE A 41 -6.88 -1.02 -7.12
CA PHE A 41 -6.37 -0.90 -8.47
C PHE A 41 -5.77 0.48 -8.73
N ILE A 42 -6.44 1.56 -8.33
CA ILE A 42 -5.89 2.93 -8.38
C ILE A 42 -4.60 3.03 -7.56
N PHE A 43 -4.57 2.43 -6.37
CA PHE A 43 -3.35 2.40 -5.54
C PHE A 43 -2.18 1.78 -6.31
N GLY A 44 -2.38 0.59 -6.88
CA GLY A 44 -1.31 -0.10 -7.62
C GLY A 44 -0.87 0.63 -8.90
N LEU A 45 -1.80 1.25 -9.63
CA LEU A 45 -1.45 2.12 -10.76
C LEU A 45 -0.67 3.35 -10.31
N GLY A 46 -1.02 3.96 -9.17
CA GLY A 46 -0.26 5.07 -8.60
C GLY A 46 1.16 4.67 -8.22
N ASP A 47 1.33 3.49 -7.61
CA ASP A 47 2.66 2.94 -7.26
C ASP A 47 3.49 2.64 -8.53
N SER A 48 2.85 2.17 -9.61
CA SER A 48 3.54 1.98 -10.90
C SER A 48 4.04 3.28 -11.52
N LEU A 49 3.30 4.39 -11.38
CA LEU A 49 3.76 5.71 -11.81
C LEU A 49 4.99 6.17 -11.02
N LEU A 50 5.03 5.90 -9.69
CA LEU A 50 6.21 6.18 -8.88
C LEU A 50 7.42 5.38 -9.36
N ILE A 51 7.24 4.09 -9.67
CA ILE A 51 8.30 3.23 -10.22
C ILE A 51 8.82 3.78 -11.55
N GLN A 52 7.92 4.18 -12.45
CA GLN A 52 8.29 4.69 -13.78
C GLN A 52 8.81 6.13 -13.77
N SER A 53 8.63 6.88 -12.68
CA SER A 53 9.06 8.28 -12.56
C SER A 53 10.57 8.46 -12.55
N GLN A 54 11.34 7.43 -12.17
CA GLN A 54 12.81 7.45 -11.99
C GLN A 54 13.31 8.53 -10.98
N ILE A 55 12.41 9.08 -10.14
CA ILE A 55 12.77 10.08 -9.11
C ILE A 55 12.96 9.43 -7.74
N GLY A 56 12.11 8.44 -7.42
CA GLY A 56 12.18 7.71 -6.17
C GLY A 56 10.98 6.82 -5.95
N ASN A 57 11.19 5.74 -5.20
CA ASN A 57 10.19 4.71 -4.93
C ASN A 57 9.92 4.54 -3.44
N ALA A 58 8.74 4.02 -3.10
CA ALA A 58 8.45 3.58 -1.76
C ALA A 58 9.39 2.42 -1.35
N PRO A 59 9.78 2.27 -0.06
CA PRO A 59 10.69 1.24 0.40
C PRO A 59 10.33 -0.19 -0.06
N TRP A 60 9.05 -0.51 -0.04
CA TRP A 60 8.53 -1.82 -0.48
C TRP A 60 8.64 -2.03 -1.99
N SER A 61 8.50 -0.97 -2.77
CA SER A 61 8.65 -1.02 -4.23
C SER A 61 10.14 -1.14 -4.61
N VAL A 62 11.05 -0.55 -3.81
CA VAL A 62 12.50 -0.77 -3.94
C VAL A 62 12.84 -2.24 -3.69
N LEU A 63 12.31 -2.86 -2.63
CA LEU A 63 12.51 -4.28 -2.38
C LEU A 63 11.95 -5.15 -3.52
N ALA A 64 10.73 -4.83 -3.98
CA ALA A 64 10.13 -5.56 -5.09
C ALA A 64 10.94 -5.45 -6.38
N GLN A 65 11.51 -4.28 -6.66
CA GLN A 65 12.37 -4.03 -7.81
C GLN A 65 13.71 -4.78 -7.69
N GLY A 66 14.32 -4.76 -6.51
CA GLY A 66 15.55 -5.54 -6.25
C GLY A 66 15.33 -7.04 -6.48
N ILE A 67 14.26 -7.62 -5.93
CA ILE A 67 13.92 -9.03 -6.13
C ILE A 67 13.59 -9.32 -7.61
N SER A 68 12.82 -8.45 -8.26
CA SER A 68 12.46 -8.56 -9.68
C SER A 68 13.71 -8.66 -10.56
N ASN A 69 14.67 -7.76 -10.35
CA ASN A 69 15.92 -7.72 -11.09
C ASN A 69 16.83 -8.93 -10.80
N ARG A 70 16.87 -9.36 -9.52
CA ARG A 70 17.77 -10.45 -9.10
C ARG A 70 17.28 -11.82 -9.54
N LEU A 71 15.97 -12.05 -9.57
CA LEU A 71 15.36 -13.34 -9.89
C LEU A 71 14.82 -13.40 -11.33
N ASP A 72 14.95 -12.32 -12.10
CA ASP A 72 14.41 -12.20 -13.47
C ASP A 72 12.90 -12.52 -13.54
N ILE A 73 12.15 -12.00 -12.55
CA ILE A 73 10.70 -12.13 -12.49
C ILE A 73 10.05 -10.76 -12.64
N THR A 74 8.77 -10.75 -13.01
CA THR A 74 8.07 -9.47 -13.21
C THR A 74 7.82 -8.74 -11.89
N MET A 75 7.68 -7.42 -11.98
CA MET A 75 7.42 -6.55 -10.82
C MET A 75 6.16 -6.96 -10.05
N GLY A 76 5.11 -7.39 -10.76
CA GLY A 76 3.87 -7.91 -10.16
C GLY A 76 4.11 -9.18 -9.35
N TRP A 77 4.86 -10.16 -9.87
CA TRP A 77 5.19 -11.38 -9.13
C TRP A 77 6.03 -11.11 -7.91
N SER A 78 7.00 -10.21 -8.01
CA SER A 78 7.82 -9.79 -6.87
C SER A 78 6.96 -9.16 -5.77
N THR A 79 6.08 -8.22 -6.13
CA THR A 79 5.16 -7.56 -5.19
C THR A 79 4.18 -8.56 -4.55
N PHE A 80 3.64 -9.49 -5.33
CA PHE A 80 2.76 -10.54 -4.84
C PHE A 80 3.48 -11.45 -3.83
N GLY A 81 4.68 -11.88 -4.16
CA GLY A 81 5.50 -12.74 -3.30
C GLY A 81 5.84 -12.07 -1.97
N ILE A 82 6.30 -10.82 -2.00
CA ILE A 82 6.59 -10.04 -0.78
C ILE A 82 5.34 -9.90 0.08
N SER A 83 4.21 -9.51 -0.52
CA SER A 83 2.96 -9.30 0.22
C SER A 83 2.45 -10.60 0.86
N THR A 84 2.63 -11.73 0.16
CA THR A 84 2.32 -13.07 0.68
C THR A 84 3.23 -13.43 1.85
N LEU A 85 4.54 -13.22 1.73
CA LEU A 85 5.50 -13.44 2.83
C LEU A 85 5.18 -12.59 4.05
N VAL A 86 4.85 -11.31 3.84
CA VAL A 86 4.43 -10.42 4.92
C VAL A 86 3.14 -10.92 5.60
N LEU A 87 2.19 -11.45 4.83
CA LEU A 87 0.98 -12.04 5.40
C LEU A 87 1.31 -13.30 6.23
N LEU A 88 2.27 -14.12 5.83
CA LEU A 88 2.70 -15.28 6.61
C LEU A 88 3.26 -14.88 7.98
N LEU A 89 3.88 -13.70 8.10
CA LEU A 89 4.33 -13.16 9.39
C LEU A 89 3.19 -12.81 10.34
N TRP A 90 1.94 -12.75 9.87
CA TRP A 90 0.77 -12.57 10.74
C TRP A 90 0.45 -13.82 11.56
N ILE A 91 0.86 -15.02 11.10
CA ILE A 91 0.60 -16.28 11.80
C ILE A 91 1.16 -16.25 13.24
N PRO A 92 2.48 -15.99 13.46
CA PRO A 92 3.02 -15.88 14.82
C PRO A 92 2.50 -14.66 15.58
N LEU A 93 1.99 -13.64 14.86
CA LEU A 93 1.37 -12.47 15.47
C LEU A 93 -0.11 -12.72 15.85
N LYS A 94 -0.70 -13.84 15.44
CA LYS A 94 -2.10 -14.21 15.66
C LYS A 94 -3.10 -13.19 15.11
N GLU A 95 -2.69 -12.47 14.07
CA GLU A 95 -3.58 -11.55 13.37
C GLU A 95 -4.44 -12.32 12.35
N LYS A 96 -5.69 -11.84 12.15
CA LYS A 96 -6.63 -12.47 11.23
C LYS A 96 -6.76 -11.61 9.96
N PRO A 97 -6.48 -12.15 8.77
CA PRO A 97 -6.70 -11.43 7.53
C PRO A 97 -8.21 -11.23 7.29
N GLY A 98 -8.53 -10.16 6.56
CA GLY A 98 -9.87 -9.93 6.03
C GLY A 98 -9.89 -10.09 4.50
N PHE A 99 -11.08 -9.96 3.91
CA PHE A 99 -11.23 -10.00 2.45
C PHE A 99 -10.39 -8.91 1.77
N GLY A 100 -10.37 -7.70 2.35
CA GLY A 100 -9.53 -6.60 1.86
C GLY A 100 -8.04 -6.91 1.90
N THR A 101 -7.58 -7.65 2.92
CA THR A 101 -6.17 -8.07 3.03
C THR A 101 -5.76 -9.01 1.89
N VAL A 102 -6.60 -10.01 1.59
CA VAL A 102 -6.33 -10.97 0.52
C VAL A 102 -6.41 -10.28 -0.85
N SER A 103 -7.46 -9.47 -1.06
CA SER A 103 -7.63 -8.71 -2.31
C SER A 103 -6.49 -7.72 -2.55
N ASN A 104 -5.94 -7.12 -1.49
CA ASN A 104 -4.80 -6.20 -1.58
C ASN A 104 -3.57 -6.88 -2.20
N ILE A 105 -3.24 -8.10 -1.79
CA ILE A 105 -2.09 -8.86 -2.31
C ILE A 105 -2.21 -9.06 -3.82
N ALA A 106 -3.37 -9.50 -4.29
CA ALA A 106 -3.57 -9.82 -5.69
C ALA A 106 -3.75 -8.56 -6.55
N LEU A 107 -4.66 -7.67 -6.16
CA LEU A 107 -5.04 -6.54 -7.00
C LEU A 107 -3.95 -5.47 -7.13
N ILE A 108 -3.21 -5.19 -6.05
CA ILE A 108 -2.09 -4.25 -6.15
C ILE A 108 -0.98 -4.83 -7.02
N ALA A 109 -0.66 -6.11 -6.88
CA ALA A 109 0.35 -6.76 -7.71
C ALA A 109 -0.01 -6.74 -9.21
N ILE A 110 -1.29 -7.05 -9.52
CA ILE A 110 -1.81 -6.97 -10.90
C ILE A 110 -1.75 -5.54 -11.42
N ALA A 111 -2.23 -4.58 -10.63
CA ALA A 111 -2.28 -3.17 -11.04
C ALA A 111 -0.88 -2.58 -11.25
N ILE A 112 0.10 -2.91 -10.40
CA ILE A 112 1.50 -2.52 -10.60
C ILE A 112 2.03 -3.13 -11.90
N GLN A 113 1.80 -4.43 -12.14
CA GLN A 113 2.26 -5.08 -13.37
C GLN A 113 1.65 -4.44 -14.62
N VAL A 114 0.34 -4.20 -14.61
CA VAL A 114 -0.36 -3.50 -15.69
C VAL A 114 0.23 -2.11 -15.90
N GLY A 115 0.42 -1.36 -14.82
CA GLY A 115 0.93 -0.01 -14.89
C GLY A 115 2.36 0.07 -15.43
N VAL A 116 3.29 -0.75 -14.95
CA VAL A 116 4.68 -0.75 -15.48
C VAL A 116 4.78 -1.24 -16.92
N THR A 117 3.76 -1.97 -17.42
CA THR A 117 3.70 -2.39 -18.82
C THR A 117 3.14 -1.28 -19.71
N ILE A 118 2.18 -0.49 -19.20
CA ILE A 118 1.48 0.55 -19.99
C ILE A 118 2.21 1.89 -19.94
N PHE A 119 2.67 2.30 -18.75
CA PHE A 119 3.33 3.59 -18.58
C PHE A 119 4.80 3.50 -18.95
N PRO A 120 5.29 4.37 -19.85
CA PRO A 120 6.71 4.39 -20.20
C PRO A 120 7.56 4.92 -19.04
N VAL A 121 8.80 4.44 -18.97
CA VAL A 121 9.84 5.00 -18.08
C VAL A 121 10.10 6.46 -18.47
N GLN A 122 10.26 7.31 -17.48
CA GLN A 122 10.47 8.74 -17.73
C GLN A 122 11.96 9.08 -17.79
N ASP A 123 12.38 9.66 -18.92
CA ASP A 123 13.77 10.12 -19.13
C ASP A 123 13.96 11.60 -18.72
N SER A 124 12.87 12.38 -18.70
CA SER A 124 12.89 13.78 -18.31
C SER A 124 12.56 13.98 -16.85
N TYR A 125 13.35 14.79 -16.15
CA TYR A 125 13.09 15.15 -14.75
C TYR A 125 11.71 15.81 -14.54
N VAL A 126 11.27 16.63 -15.48
CA VAL A 126 9.96 17.32 -15.41
C VAL A 126 8.81 16.31 -15.52
N SER A 127 8.86 15.40 -16.48
CA SER A 127 7.84 14.37 -16.62
C SER A 127 7.87 13.37 -15.47
N GLY A 128 9.07 13.06 -14.94
CA GLY A 128 9.23 12.23 -13.75
C GLY A 128 8.56 12.87 -12.51
N ILE A 129 8.72 14.17 -12.29
CA ILE A 129 8.00 14.88 -11.21
C ILE A 129 6.49 14.81 -11.41
N ALA A 130 5.99 14.99 -12.63
CA ALA A 130 4.55 14.88 -12.91
C ALA A 130 4.02 13.47 -12.58
N TYR A 131 4.73 12.41 -13.00
CA TYR A 131 4.41 11.03 -12.64
C TYR A 131 4.43 10.81 -11.12
N CYS A 132 5.43 11.34 -10.44
CA CYS A 132 5.54 11.23 -8.98
C CYS A 132 4.35 11.89 -8.28
N LEU A 133 3.98 13.11 -8.65
CA LEU A 133 2.85 13.84 -8.04
C LEU A 133 1.52 13.14 -8.30
N VAL A 134 1.27 12.71 -9.54
CA VAL A 134 0.06 11.96 -9.90
C VAL A 134 0.03 10.62 -9.18
N GLY A 135 1.17 9.90 -9.14
CA GLY A 135 1.30 8.63 -8.43
C GLY A 135 0.98 8.78 -6.93
N ILE A 136 1.54 9.77 -6.25
CA ILE A 136 1.25 10.05 -4.84
C ILE A 136 -0.24 10.33 -4.63
N ALA A 137 -0.85 11.15 -5.49
CA ALA A 137 -2.28 11.46 -5.41
C ALA A 137 -3.13 10.20 -5.58
N MET A 138 -2.82 9.34 -6.57
CA MET A 138 -3.53 8.08 -6.81
C MET A 138 -3.37 7.09 -5.65
N VAL A 139 -2.17 6.95 -5.09
CA VAL A 139 -1.93 6.14 -3.89
C VAL A 139 -2.74 6.66 -2.71
N GLY A 140 -2.81 7.97 -2.51
CA GLY A 140 -3.61 8.60 -1.45
C GLY A 140 -5.11 8.33 -1.61
N VAL A 141 -5.65 8.53 -2.80
CA VAL A 141 -7.07 8.26 -3.11
C VAL A 141 -7.37 6.77 -2.98
N GLY A 142 -6.56 5.90 -3.57
CA GLY A 142 -6.71 4.45 -3.49
C GLY A 142 -6.67 3.96 -2.04
N SER A 143 -5.72 4.46 -1.24
CA SER A 143 -5.63 4.15 0.20
C SER A 143 -6.89 4.55 0.95
N SER A 144 -7.40 5.76 0.73
CA SER A 144 -8.60 6.24 1.41
C SER A 144 -9.81 5.38 1.10
N LEU A 145 -9.98 4.97 -0.16
CA LEU A 145 -11.09 4.12 -0.60
C LEU A 145 -11.03 2.73 0.05
N TYR A 146 -9.88 2.04 -0.02
CA TYR A 146 -9.81 0.67 0.50
C TYR A 146 -9.85 0.62 2.04
N ILE A 147 -9.21 1.58 2.73
CA ILE A 147 -9.20 1.62 4.19
C ILE A 147 -10.61 1.87 4.73
N THR A 148 -11.37 2.80 4.13
CA THR A 148 -12.74 3.11 4.55
C THR A 148 -13.74 1.99 4.30
N CYS A 149 -13.41 0.99 3.46
CA CYS A 149 -14.23 -0.21 3.32
C CYS A 149 -14.26 -1.07 4.60
N GLY A 150 -13.26 -1.00 5.48
CA GLY A 150 -13.25 -1.77 6.73
C GLY A 150 -13.10 -3.29 6.55
N LEU A 151 -12.73 -3.77 5.36
CA LEU A 151 -12.60 -5.19 5.02
C LEU A 151 -11.25 -5.81 5.39
N GLY A 152 -10.47 -5.11 6.17
CA GLY A 152 -9.16 -5.52 6.66
C GLY A 152 -8.02 -4.65 6.10
N PRO A 153 -6.96 -4.43 6.88
CA PRO A 153 -5.81 -3.65 6.46
C PRO A 153 -4.98 -4.42 5.42
N GLY A 154 -4.18 -3.71 4.64
CA GLY A 154 -3.17 -4.33 3.80
C GLY A 154 -2.14 -5.13 4.62
N PRO A 155 -1.45 -6.13 4.02
CA PRO A 155 -0.51 -6.98 4.75
C PRO A 155 0.57 -6.20 5.51
N ARG A 156 1.11 -5.15 4.89
CA ARG A 156 2.17 -4.28 5.43
C ARG A 156 1.67 -3.46 6.63
N ASP A 157 0.50 -2.83 6.48
CA ASP A 157 -0.11 -2.01 7.52
C ASP A 157 -0.52 -2.84 8.73
N GLY A 158 -1.09 -4.03 8.48
CA GLY A 158 -1.45 -4.95 9.53
C GLY A 158 -0.25 -5.49 10.29
N LEU A 159 0.87 -5.79 9.61
CA LEU A 159 2.13 -6.16 10.26
C LEU A 159 2.62 -5.07 11.21
N MET A 160 2.64 -3.81 10.74
CA MET A 160 3.05 -2.66 11.55
C MET A 160 2.16 -2.47 12.77
N THR A 161 0.85 -2.58 12.59
CA THR A 161 -0.14 -2.45 13.67
C THR A 161 0.00 -3.59 14.69
N ALA A 162 0.14 -4.83 14.22
CA ALA A 162 0.30 -6.00 15.08
C ALA A 162 1.57 -5.93 15.93
N LEU A 163 2.68 -5.51 15.34
CA LEU A 163 3.93 -5.31 16.06
C LEU A 163 3.80 -4.18 17.10
N HIS A 164 3.17 -3.05 16.73
CA HIS A 164 2.89 -1.98 17.66
C HIS A 164 2.11 -2.49 18.90
N LEU A 165 1.01 -3.21 18.66
CA LEU A 165 0.15 -3.73 19.73
C LEU A 165 0.86 -4.76 20.63
N LYS A 166 1.72 -5.62 20.06
CA LYS A 166 2.44 -6.65 20.80
C LYS A 166 3.65 -6.13 21.58
N THR A 167 4.36 -5.15 21.02
CA THR A 167 5.62 -4.68 21.60
C THR A 167 5.45 -3.41 22.46
N GLY A 168 4.32 -2.70 22.32
CA GLY A 168 4.12 -1.37 22.94
C GLY A 168 4.98 -0.26 22.32
N VAL A 169 5.80 -0.56 21.32
CA VAL A 169 6.63 0.43 20.62
C VAL A 169 5.74 1.33 19.78
N ARG A 170 5.98 2.64 19.79
CA ARG A 170 5.21 3.62 19.00
C ARG A 170 5.18 3.22 17.52
N ILE A 171 4.01 3.25 16.89
CA ILE A 171 3.80 2.81 15.51
C ILE A 171 4.76 3.46 14.50
N GLY A 172 5.11 4.74 14.69
CA GLY A 172 6.08 5.44 13.84
C GLY A 172 7.49 4.84 13.91
N ARG A 173 7.92 4.34 15.10
CA ARG A 173 9.22 3.65 15.23
C ARG A 173 9.18 2.26 14.61
N VAL A 174 8.08 1.53 14.78
CA VAL A 174 7.86 0.23 14.13
C VAL A 174 7.91 0.39 12.61
N ARG A 175 7.19 1.39 12.09
CA ARG A 175 7.18 1.73 10.67
C ARG A 175 8.57 2.06 10.16
N LEU A 176 9.28 2.98 10.83
CA LEU A 176 10.65 3.37 10.45
C LEU A 176 11.60 2.16 10.44
N GLY A 177 11.52 1.29 11.43
CA GLY A 177 12.34 0.07 11.50
C GLY A 177 12.06 -0.89 10.34
N ILE A 178 10.79 -1.19 10.06
CA ILE A 178 10.41 -2.09 8.96
C ILE A 178 10.77 -1.47 7.62
N GLU A 179 10.36 -0.23 7.35
CA GLU A 179 10.59 0.43 6.08
C GLU A 179 12.09 0.66 5.82
N GLY A 180 12.86 0.99 6.86
CA GLY A 180 14.32 1.10 6.77
C GLY A 180 14.99 -0.24 6.41
N THR A 181 14.58 -1.32 7.08
CA THR A 181 15.10 -2.67 6.79
C THR A 181 14.77 -3.10 5.36
N VAL A 182 13.53 -2.89 4.94
CA VAL A 182 13.04 -3.25 3.61
C VAL A 182 13.76 -2.43 2.52
N LEU A 183 13.97 -1.13 2.76
CA LEU A 183 14.70 -0.25 1.84
C LEU A 183 16.16 -0.71 1.66
N VAL A 184 16.85 -0.97 2.77
CA VAL A 184 18.24 -1.43 2.73
C VAL A 184 18.34 -2.80 2.05
N ALA A 185 17.43 -3.72 2.36
CA ALA A 185 17.41 -5.03 1.71
C ALA A 185 17.19 -4.92 0.19
N GLY A 186 16.24 -4.06 -0.23
CA GLY A 186 15.98 -3.83 -1.65
C GLY A 186 17.11 -3.12 -2.40
N TRP A 187 17.88 -2.29 -1.68
CA TRP A 187 19.03 -1.59 -2.27
C TRP A 187 20.25 -2.50 -2.45
N ILE A 188 20.40 -3.50 -1.59
CA ILE A 188 21.49 -4.50 -1.68
C ILE A 188 21.23 -5.53 -2.78
N LEU A 189 19.98 -5.81 -3.11
CA LEU A 189 19.56 -6.77 -4.14
C LEU A 189 19.72 -6.21 -5.54
#